data_ebcacc344c66d8ea278aef5b051be6c1
#
_entry.id   ebcacc344c66d8ea278aef5b051be6c1
#
_cell.length_a   1.000
_cell.length_b   1.000
_cell.length_c   1.000
_cell.angle_alpha   90.00
_cell.angle_beta   90.00
_cell.angle_gamma   90.00
#
_symmetry.space_group_name_H-M   'P 1'
#
loop_
_entity.id
_entity.type
_entity.pdbx_description
1 polymer ?
#
loop_
_entity_poly.entity_id
_entity_poly.type
_entity_poly.pdbx_seq_one_letter_code
_entity_poly.pdbx_strand_id
1 'polypeptide(L)'
;MGKIILDNNVDLPLGQFLANGVRESDLQALAPLVNSRAMLNAFIMVFRGGEAEILIRLLIMREIGDRPDAPRWSPQELAQHFSYLDPVKLNTVLDRLKEYGLLIWDGEDRTYQLSGTARVTLSALANVLALPAGEDADLAYITSQVAAGQSIGRPSLEALNLLLTKYREL
;
A
#
# COMPACT_ATOMS: atom_id res chain seq x y z
N MET A 1 38.88 -15.30 1.68
CA MET A 1 38.12 -14.24 2.34
C MET A 1 36.65 -14.44 2.02
N GLY A 2 35.93 -15.09 2.92
CA GLY A 2 34.54 -15.54 2.69
C GLY A 2 33.57 -14.35 2.71
N LYS A 3 32.80 -14.26 1.64
CA LYS A 3 31.66 -13.34 1.52
C LYS A 3 30.54 -13.91 2.41
N ILE A 4 30.33 -13.31 3.57
CA ILE A 4 29.19 -13.62 4.43
C ILE A 4 27.95 -13.08 3.72
N ILE A 5 27.19 -13.96 3.09
CA ILE A 5 25.84 -13.67 2.62
C ILE A 5 24.95 -13.76 3.85
N LEU A 6 24.63 -12.61 4.42
CA LEU A 6 23.56 -12.49 5.42
C LEU A 6 22.23 -12.60 4.69
N ASP A 7 21.85 -13.80 4.36
CA ASP A 7 20.47 -14.11 3.93
C ASP A 7 19.64 -14.38 5.19
N ASN A 8 19.44 -13.32 5.99
CA ASN A 8 18.69 -13.37 7.24
C ASN A 8 17.35 -12.64 7.08
N ASN A 9 16.53 -13.08 6.14
CA ASN A 9 15.11 -12.80 6.21
C ASN A 9 14.39 -14.04 6.77
N VAL A 10 14.75 -14.43 7.98
CA VAL A 10 13.97 -15.38 8.76
C VAL A 10 12.78 -14.58 9.29
N ASP A 11 11.60 -14.82 8.74
CA ASP A 11 10.34 -14.31 9.30
C ASP A 11 10.17 -14.87 10.71
N LEU A 12 10.59 -14.10 11.70
CA LEU A 12 10.45 -14.47 13.10
C LEU A 12 8.94 -14.39 13.46
N PRO A 13 8.39 -15.42 14.10
CA PRO A 13 7.03 -15.37 14.58
C PRO A 13 6.85 -14.24 15.58
N LEU A 14 5.70 -13.56 15.52
CA LEU A 14 5.40 -12.37 16.32
C LEU A 14 5.68 -12.57 17.82
N GLY A 15 5.38 -13.77 18.35
CA GLY A 15 5.63 -14.10 19.75
C GLY A 15 7.10 -13.98 20.20
N GLN A 16 8.06 -14.04 19.28
CA GLN A 16 9.48 -13.84 19.63
C GLN A 16 9.85 -12.40 19.96
N PHE A 17 9.01 -11.44 19.58
CA PHE A 17 9.18 -10.02 19.91
C PHE A 17 8.52 -9.65 21.23
N LEU A 18 7.76 -10.56 21.83
CA LEU A 18 7.06 -10.32 23.09
C LEU A 18 7.90 -10.78 24.29
N ALA A 19 7.71 -10.12 25.41
CA ALA A 19 8.33 -10.54 26.67
C ALA A 19 7.78 -11.90 27.12
N ASN A 20 8.57 -12.62 27.92
CA ASN A 20 8.15 -13.91 28.44
C ASN A 20 6.80 -13.81 29.19
N GLY A 21 5.86 -14.68 28.82
CA GLY A 21 4.54 -14.74 29.43
C GLY A 21 3.50 -13.79 28.84
N VAL A 22 3.89 -12.89 27.92
CA VAL A 22 2.96 -12.02 27.19
C VAL A 22 2.48 -12.74 25.93
N ARG A 23 1.17 -12.73 25.69
CA ARG A 23 0.56 -13.28 24.47
C ARG A 23 0.07 -12.18 23.56
N GLU A 24 -0.02 -12.47 22.28
CA GLU A 24 -0.56 -11.53 21.28
C GLU A 24 -1.96 -11.02 21.66
N SER A 25 -2.78 -11.89 22.25
CA SER A 25 -4.14 -11.58 22.73
C SER A 25 -4.19 -10.56 23.88
N ASP A 26 -3.09 -10.41 24.60
CA ASP A 26 -3.02 -9.50 25.75
C ASP A 26 -2.77 -8.05 25.32
N LEU A 27 -2.40 -7.85 24.04
CA LEU A 27 -2.09 -6.56 23.44
C LEU A 27 -3.25 -6.04 22.60
N GLN A 28 -4.14 -5.25 23.22
CA GLN A 28 -5.32 -4.70 22.52
C GLN A 28 -4.95 -3.86 21.29
N ALA A 29 -3.84 -3.13 21.33
CA ALA A 29 -3.36 -2.33 20.21
C ALA A 29 -2.88 -3.17 19.00
N LEU A 30 -2.53 -4.43 19.22
CA LEU A 30 -2.05 -5.33 18.18
C LEU A 30 -3.20 -5.93 17.36
N ALA A 31 -4.36 -6.12 17.95
CA ALA A 31 -5.50 -6.78 17.30
C ALA A 31 -5.92 -6.12 15.97
N PRO A 32 -6.04 -4.77 15.85
CA PRO A 32 -6.36 -4.13 14.58
C PRO A 32 -5.30 -4.38 13.50
N LEU A 33 -4.02 -4.40 13.88
CA LEU A 33 -2.91 -4.66 12.96
C LEU A 33 -2.92 -6.10 12.45
N VAL A 34 -3.15 -7.06 13.34
CA VAL A 34 -3.28 -8.49 12.97
C VAL A 34 -4.47 -8.71 12.05
N ASN A 35 -5.60 -8.06 12.32
CA ASN A 35 -6.79 -8.13 11.47
C ASN A 35 -6.57 -7.48 10.09
N SER A 36 -5.62 -6.56 9.97
CA SER A 36 -5.26 -5.88 8.73
C SER A 36 -4.12 -6.56 7.96
N ARG A 37 -3.76 -7.81 8.30
CA ARG A 37 -2.63 -8.53 7.67
C ARG A 37 -2.67 -8.55 6.14
N ALA A 38 -3.84 -8.76 5.54
CA ALA A 38 -3.98 -8.78 4.09
C ALA A 38 -3.55 -7.43 3.48
N MET A 39 -3.96 -6.33 4.11
CA MET A 39 -3.57 -4.99 3.69
C MET A 39 -2.08 -4.72 3.90
N LEU A 40 -1.54 -5.10 5.06
CA LEU A 40 -0.11 -4.98 5.35
C LEU A 40 0.74 -5.79 4.36
N ASN A 41 0.33 -7.01 4.04
CA ASN A 41 0.99 -7.82 3.04
C ASN A 41 0.96 -7.16 1.65
N ALA A 42 -0.16 -6.56 1.26
CA ALA A 42 -0.26 -5.81 0.01
C ALA A 42 0.76 -4.65 -0.04
N PHE A 43 0.89 -3.87 1.03
CA PHE A 43 1.91 -2.83 1.14
C PHE A 43 3.33 -3.40 1.03
N ILE A 44 3.64 -4.45 1.81
CA ILE A 44 4.96 -5.10 1.77
C ILE A 44 5.30 -5.54 0.34
N MET A 45 4.33 -6.13 -0.37
CA MET A 45 4.57 -6.63 -1.72
C MET A 45 4.75 -5.52 -2.75
N VAL A 46 4.03 -4.41 -2.62
CA VAL A 46 4.21 -3.24 -3.49
C VAL A 46 5.60 -2.63 -3.30
N PHE A 47 6.07 -2.54 -2.05
CA PHE A 47 7.34 -1.91 -1.70
C PHE A 47 8.54 -2.86 -1.61
N ARG A 48 8.38 -4.13 -1.94
CA ARG A 48 9.47 -5.10 -1.94
C ARG A 48 10.35 -4.93 -3.18
N GLY A 49 11.69 -4.96 -2.99
CA GLY A 49 12.68 -4.89 -4.06
C GLY A 49 13.32 -3.52 -4.22
N GLY A 50 13.92 -3.27 -5.38
CA GLY A 50 14.59 -2.01 -5.68
C GLY A 50 13.60 -0.89 -6.06
N GLU A 51 14.06 0.37 -5.97
CA GLU A 51 13.27 1.55 -6.28
C GLU A 51 12.61 1.49 -7.66
N ALA A 52 13.36 1.11 -8.70
CA ALA A 52 12.83 1.01 -10.05
C ALA A 52 11.66 0.00 -10.17
N GLU A 53 11.77 -1.13 -9.48
CA GLU A 53 10.71 -2.14 -9.47
C GLU A 53 9.46 -1.65 -8.74
N ILE A 54 9.63 -0.89 -7.66
CA ILE A 54 8.54 -0.27 -6.91
C ILE A 54 7.82 0.74 -7.78
N LEU A 55 8.55 1.64 -8.43
CA LEU A 55 7.98 2.66 -9.32
C LEU A 55 7.20 2.03 -10.48
N ILE A 56 7.73 0.99 -11.11
CA ILE A 56 7.03 0.30 -12.21
C ILE A 56 5.77 -0.41 -11.72
N ARG A 57 5.79 -1.05 -10.54
CA ARG A 57 4.57 -1.65 -9.97
C ARG A 57 3.50 -0.61 -9.67
N LEU A 58 3.90 0.50 -9.05
CA LEU A 58 2.98 1.59 -8.74
C LEU A 58 2.39 2.21 -10.01
N LEU A 59 3.22 2.43 -11.03
CA LEU A 59 2.78 2.93 -12.32
C LEU A 59 1.73 2.00 -12.94
N ILE A 60 2.04 0.71 -13.05
CA ILE A 60 1.13 -0.27 -13.64
C ILE A 60 -0.19 -0.34 -12.84
N MET A 61 -0.13 -0.42 -11.53
CA MET A 61 -1.33 -0.46 -10.69
C MET A 61 -2.17 0.82 -10.82
N ARG A 62 -1.52 1.99 -10.86
CA ARG A 62 -2.20 3.27 -11.03
C ARG A 62 -2.93 3.34 -12.38
N GLU A 63 -2.21 3.08 -13.46
CA GLU A 63 -2.79 3.12 -14.82
C GLU A 63 -3.95 2.12 -14.99
N ILE A 64 -3.84 0.91 -14.43
CA ILE A 64 -4.94 -0.06 -14.43
C ILE A 64 -6.14 0.47 -13.63
N GLY A 65 -5.88 1.16 -12.51
CA GLY A 65 -6.93 1.67 -11.62
C GLY A 65 -7.61 2.94 -12.12
N ASP A 66 -6.94 3.73 -12.94
CA ASP A 66 -7.42 5.05 -13.39
C ASP A 66 -8.46 4.98 -14.53
N ARG A 67 -8.88 3.79 -14.96
CA ARG A 67 -9.88 3.60 -16.01
C ARG A 67 -11.31 3.55 -15.43
N PRO A 68 -12.03 4.69 -15.36
CA PRO A 68 -13.31 4.76 -14.63
C PRO A 68 -14.43 4.01 -15.33
N ASP A 69 -14.49 4.05 -16.67
CA ASP A 69 -15.62 3.54 -17.44
C ASP A 69 -15.52 2.04 -17.80
N ALA A 70 -14.32 1.48 -17.72
CA ALA A 70 -14.07 0.08 -18.01
C ALA A 70 -12.94 -0.45 -17.11
N PRO A 71 -13.22 -0.80 -15.84
CA PRO A 71 -12.19 -1.21 -14.88
C PRO A 71 -11.50 -2.52 -15.24
N ARG A 72 -11.92 -3.17 -16.32
CA ARG A 72 -11.40 -4.44 -16.82
C ARG A 72 -10.52 -4.21 -18.04
N TRP A 73 -9.39 -4.88 -18.09
CA TRP A 73 -8.40 -4.79 -19.15
C TRP A 73 -8.18 -6.15 -19.79
N SER A 74 -8.32 -6.25 -21.11
CA SER A 74 -7.84 -7.43 -21.82
C SER A 74 -6.29 -7.43 -21.87
N PRO A 75 -5.65 -8.60 -22.02
CA PRO A 75 -4.20 -8.69 -22.18
C PRO A 75 -3.66 -7.85 -23.35
N GLN A 76 -4.43 -7.76 -24.42
CA GLN A 76 -4.07 -6.97 -25.60
C GLN A 76 -4.09 -5.48 -25.32
N GLU A 77 -5.13 -4.97 -24.64
CA GLU A 77 -5.21 -3.58 -24.22
C GLU A 77 -4.05 -3.21 -23.28
N LEU A 78 -3.73 -4.10 -22.32
CA LEU A 78 -2.57 -3.88 -21.42
C LEU A 78 -1.26 -3.83 -22.21
N ALA A 79 -1.03 -4.78 -23.10
CA ALA A 79 0.19 -4.80 -23.91
C ALA A 79 0.33 -3.54 -24.79
N GLN A 80 -0.79 -3.07 -25.36
CA GLN A 80 -0.80 -1.84 -26.15
C GLN A 80 -0.59 -0.60 -25.30
N HIS A 81 -1.27 -0.48 -24.16
CA HIS A 81 -1.16 0.66 -23.25
C HIS A 81 0.25 0.78 -22.67
N PHE A 82 0.84 -0.34 -22.28
CA PHE A 82 2.20 -0.40 -21.74
C PHE A 82 3.27 -0.73 -22.79
N SER A 83 3.02 -0.42 -24.06
CA SER A 83 3.97 -0.70 -25.17
C SER A 83 5.35 -0.04 -25.01
N TYR A 84 5.47 0.93 -24.12
CA TYR A 84 6.73 1.58 -23.72
C TYR A 84 7.53 0.77 -22.67
N LEU A 85 6.96 -0.30 -22.12
CA LEU A 85 7.66 -1.22 -21.22
C LEU A 85 8.14 -2.46 -21.97
N ASP A 86 9.22 -3.07 -21.49
CA ASP A 86 9.66 -4.39 -21.97
C ASP A 86 8.55 -5.42 -21.71
N PRO A 87 8.07 -6.15 -22.73
CA PRO A 87 6.91 -7.02 -22.60
C PRO A 87 7.16 -8.21 -21.66
N VAL A 88 8.39 -8.71 -21.56
CA VAL A 88 8.74 -9.82 -20.65
C VAL A 88 8.68 -9.35 -19.22
N LYS A 89 9.22 -8.16 -18.95
CA LYS A 89 9.18 -7.54 -17.62
C LYS A 89 7.77 -7.15 -17.22
N LEU A 90 6.97 -6.60 -18.13
CA LEU A 90 5.56 -6.31 -17.89
C LEU A 90 4.81 -7.57 -17.46
N ASN A 91 4.92 -8.66 -18.22
CA ASN A 91 4.27 -9.93 -17.87
C ASN A 91 4.72 -10.45 -16.51
N THR A 92 6.01 -10.35 -16.19
CA THR A 92 6.54 -10.74 -14.87
C THR A 92 5.90 -9.93 -13.73
N VAL A 93 5.72 -8.64 -13.93
CA VAL A 93 5.07 -7.77 -12.93
C VAL A 93 3.59 -8.11 -12.78
N LEU A 94 2.87 -8.30 -13.89
CA LEU A 94 1.46 -8.68 -13.87
C LEU A 94 1.24 -10.04 -13.18
N ASP A 95 2.11 -11.01 -13.43
CA ASP A 95 2.05 -12.33 -12.78
C ASP A 95 2.27 -12.22 -11.28
N ARG A 96 3.25 -11.44 -10.85
CA ARG A 96 3.48 -11.18 -9.42
C ARG A 96 2.32 -10.46 -8.76
N LEU A 97 1.74 -9.44 -9.41
CA LEU A 97 0.56 -8.75 -8.88
C LEU A 97 -0.63 -9.70 -8.71
N LYS A 98 -0.80 -10.67 -9.63
CA LYS A 98 -1.80 -11.74 -9.48
C LYS A 98 -1.49 -12.66 -8.30
N GLU A 99 -0.25 -13.13 -8.21
CA GLU A 99 0.21 -14.03 -7.15
C GLU A 99 -0.05 -13.43 -5.77
N TYR A 100 0.12 -12.12 -5.62
CA TYR A 100 -0.11 -11.41 -4.38
C TYR A 100 -1.54 -10.90 -4.18
N GLY A 101 -2.46 -11.27 -5.06
CA GLY A 101 -3.86 -10.89 -4.94
C GLY A 101 -4.14 -9.40 -5.14
N LEU A 102 -3.22 -8.67 -5.77
CA LEU A 102 -3.40 -7.25 -6.11
C LEU A 102 -4.10 -7.08 -7.46
N LEU A 103 -3.89 -8.02 -8.37
CA LEU A 103 -4.52 -8.08 -9.67
C LEU A 103 -5.37 -9.36 -9.76
N ILE A 104 -6.60 -9.23 -10.20
CA ILE A 104 -7.53 -10.34 -10.40
C ILE A 104 -7.59 -10.65 -11.88
N TRP A 105 -7.45 -11.92 -12.23
CA TRP A 105 -7.71 -12.45 -13.56
C TRP A 105 -9.10 -13.07 -13.60
N ASP A 106 -9.95 -12.57 -14.47
CA ASP A 106 -11.24 -13.17 -14.77
C ASP A 106 -11.09 -14.09 -16.00
N GLY A 107 -11.22 -15.39 -15.76
CA GLY A 107 -11.03 -16.41 -16.80
C GLY A 107 -12.20 -16.49 -17.79
N GLU A 108 -13.41 -16.06 -17.40
CA GLU A 108 -14.58 -16.04 -18.27
C GLU A 108 -14.50 -14.88 -19.27
N ASP A 109 -14.29 -13.67 -18.77
CA ASP A 109 -14.17 -12.47 -19.61
C ASP A 109 -12.76 -12.27 -20.17
N ARG A 110 -11.79 -13.06 -19.72
CA ARG A 110 -10.36 -12.95 -20.08
C ARG A 110 -9.81 -11.54 -19.84
N THR A 111 -10.09 -10.99 -18.68
CA THR A 111 -9.71 -9.63 -18.33
C THR A 111 -8.98 -9.55 -16.99
N TYR A 112 -8.20 -8.49 -16.83
CA TYR A 112 -7.56 -8.09 -15.58
C TYR A 112 -8.31 -6.94 -14.92
N GLN A 113 -8.36 -6.94 -13.60
CA GLN A 113 -8.83 -5.81 -12.79
C GLN A 113 -8.07 -5.74 -11.47
N LEU A 114 -8.00 -4.55 -10.88
CA LEU A 114 -7.44 -4.41 -9.53
C LEU A 114 -8.38 -5.02 -8.49
N SER A 115 -7.79 -5.70 -7.50
CA SER A 115 -8.51 -6.14 -6.32
C SER A 115 -8.95 -4.96 -5.44
N GLY A 116 -9.92 -5.19 -4.55
CA GLY A 116 -10.31 -4.21 -3.54
C GLY A 116 -9.13 -3.76 -2.67
N THR A 117 -8.29 -4.71 -2.26
CA THR A 117 -7.07 -4.45 -1.48
C THR A 117 -6.10 -3.54 -2.24
N ALA A 118 -5.89 -3.79 -3.54
CA ALA A 118 -5.02 -2.94 -4.37
C ALA A 118 -5.56 -1.51 -4.48
N ARG A 119 -6.87 -1.34 -4.64
CA ARG A 119 -7.50 -0.01 -4.73
C ARG A 119 -7.33 0.78 -3.44
N VAL A 120 -7.56 0.14 -2.28
CA VAL A 120 -7.34 0.79 -0.97
C VAL A 120 -5.87 1.14 -0.77
N THR A 121 -4.95 0.24 -1.17
CA THR A 121 -3.50 0.52 -1.11
C THR A 121 -3.12 1.73 -1.95
N LEU A 122 -3.59 1.82 -3.19
CA LEU A 122 -3.35 2.97 -4.06
C LEU A 122 -3.95 4.27 -3.50
N SER A 123 -5.16 4.20 -2.95
CA SER A 123 -5.79 5.36 -2.32
C SER A 123 -4.99 5.88 -1.12
N ALA A 124 -4.52 4.97 -0.26
CA ALA A 124 -3.67 5.32 0.88
C ALA A 124 -2.34 5.95 0.41
N LEU A 125 -1.70 5.36 -0.62
CA LEU A 125 -0.48 5.91 -1.20
C LEU A 125 -0.69 7.27 -1.85
N ALA A 126 -1.81 7.48 -2.56
CA ALA A 126 -2.12 8.78 -3.14
C ALA A 126 -2.22 9.86 -2.07
N ASN A 127 -2.81 9.56 -0.92
CA ASN A 127 -2.85 10.48 0.21
C ASN A 127 -1.45 10.79 0.75
N VAL A 128 -0.58 9.79 0.89
CA VAL A 128 0.81 9.99 1.33
C VAL A 128 1.60 10.82 0.33
N LEU A 129 1.45 10.54 -0.97
CA LEU A 129 2.15 11.25 -2.04
C LEU A 129 1.61 12.68 -2.26
N ALA A 130 0.39 12.97 -1.84
CA ALA A 130 -0.19 14.31 -1.89
C ALA A 130 0.28 15.20 -0.73
N LEU A 131 0.94 14.63 0.30
CA LEU A 131 1.50 15.42 1.38
C LEU A 131 2.67 16.26 0.86
N PRO A 132 2.71 17.56 1.15
CA PRO A 132 3.84 18.41 0.77
C PRO A 132 5.12 17.89 1.45
N ALA A 133 6.22 17.96 0.72
CA ALA A 133 7.54 17.67 1.27
C ALA A 133 8.05 18.91 2.00
N GLY A 134 8.43 18.77 3.27
CA GLY A 134 9.04 19.84 4.05
C GLY A 134 8.34 20.15 5.36
N GLU A 135 8.57 21.36 5.89
CA GLU A 135 8.06 21.80 7.20
C GLU A 135 6.52 21.80 7.31
N ASP A 136 5.83 21.87 6.17
CA ASP A 136 4.35 21.82 6.10
C ASP A 136 3.78 20.37 6.11
N ALA A 137 4.64 19.35 6.12
CA ALA A 137 4.19 17.94 6.10
C ALA A 137 3.33 17.59 7.33
N ASP A 138 3.66 18.15 8.49
CA ASP A 138 2.90 17.95 9.71
C ASP A 138 1.50 18.57 9.61
N LEU A 139 1.41 19.80 9.08
CA LEU A 139 0.13 20.49 8.86
C LEU A 139 -0.74 19.75 7.84
N ALA A 140 -0.14 19.26 6.75
CA ALA A 140 -0.85 18.47 5.73
C ALA A 140 -1.34 17.13 6.29
N TYR A 141 -0.52 16.45 7.10
CA TYR A 141 -0.94 15.24 7.80
C TYR A 141 -2.13 15.50 8.73
N ILE A 142 -2.04 16.53 9.58
CA ILE A 142 -3.11 16.91 10.49
C ILE A 142 -4.38 17.28 9.73
N THR A 143 -4.28 18.05 8.64
CA THR A 143 -5.40 18.44 7.79
C THR A 143 -6.06 17.22 7.15
N SER A 144 -5.26 16.24 6.68
CA SER A 144 -5.77 14.99 6.13
C SER A 144 -6.52 14.15 7.17
N GLN A 145 -6.04 14.12 8.42
CA GLN A 145 -6.70 13.41 9.52
C GLN A 145 -8.01 14.08 9.92
N VAL A 146 -8.07 15.40 9.92
CA VAL A 146 -9.32 16.15 10.17
C VAL A 146 -10.33 15.92 9.05
N ALA A 147 -9.91 15.95 7.79
CA ALA A 147 -10.78 15.68 6.64
C ALA A 147 -11.30 14.23 6.65
N ALA A 148 -10.46 13.26 6.96
CA ALA A 148 -10.87 11.86 7.13
C ALA A 148 -11.85 11.68 8.30
N GLY A 149 -11.62 12.37 9.41
CA GLY A 149 -12.51 12.39 10.57
C GLY A 149 -13.88 13.03 10.26
N GLN A 150 -13.92 14.06 9.43
CA GLN A 150 -15.17 14.69 8.97
C GLN A 150 -15.99 13.75 8.08
N SER A 151 -15.36 12.98 7.21
CA SER A 151 -16.04 12.01 6.34
C SER A 151 -16.70 10.85 7.13
N ILE A 152 -16.19 10.56 8.34
CA ILE A 152 -16.70 9.53 9.25
C ILE A 152 -17.65 10.16 10.31
N GLY A 153 -17.83 11.48 10.31
CA GLY A 153 -18.69 12.21 11.25
C GLY A 153 -18.11 12.40 12.66
N ARG A 154 -16.84 12.08 12.87
CA ARG A 154 -16.13 12.26 14.16
C ARG A 154 -14.68 12.64 13.92
N PRO A 155 -14.32 13.95 13.96
CA PRO A 155 -12.92 14.35 14.01
C PRO A 155 -12.27 13.78 15.29
N SER A 156 -11.08 13.19 15.17
CA SER A 156 -10.37 12.68 16.34
C SER A 156 -9.94 13.87 17.20
N LEU A 157 -10.25 13.81 18.50
CA LEU A 157 -9.88 14.81 19.49
C LEU A 157 -8.37 15.08 19.50
N GLU A 158 -7.60 14.04 19.17
CA GLU A 158 -6.14 14.06 19.10
C GLU A 158 -5.64 14.89 17.91
N ALA A 159 -6.25 14.76 16.74
CA ALA A 159 -5.95 15.57 15.56
C ALA A 159 -6.28 17.05 15.79
N LEU A 160 -7.40 17.36 16.46
CA LEU A 160 -7.78 18.72 16.80
C LEU A 160 -6.82 19.34 17.84
N ASN A 161 -6.38 18.58 18.84
CA ASN A 161 -5.40 19.04 19.84
C ASN A 161 -4.03 19.30 19.21
N LEU A 162 -3.58 18.45 18.28
CA LEU A 162 -2.34 18.65 17.54
C LEU A 162 -2.39 19.93 16.70
N LEU A 163 -3.52 20.16 16.03
CA LEU A 163 -3.78 21.36 15.23
C LEU A 163 -3.75 22.63 16.07
N LEU A 164 -4.35 22.61 17.27
CA LEU A 164 -4.35 23.72 18.22
C LEU A 164 -2.95 23.98 18.77
N THR A 165 -2.15 22.94 19.00
CA THR A 165 -0.78 23.09 19.49
C THR A 165 0.10 23.75 18.44
N LYS A 166 0.01 23.30 17.16
CA LYS A 166 0.75 23.90 16.05
C LYS A 166 0.35 25.35 15.76
N TYR A 167 -0.94 25.70 15.87
CA TYR A 167 -1.41 27.09 15.72
C TYR A 167 -0.93 28.03 16.82
N ARG A 168 -0.53 27.52 17.99
CA ARG A 168 0.04 28.32 19.08
C ARG A 168 1.54 28.53 18.95
N GLU A 169 2.22 27.79 18.09
CA GLU A 169 3.65 27.90 17.80
C GLU A 169 3.96 28.82 16.60
N LEU A 170 2.92 29.29 15.88
CA LEU A 170 2.99 30.32 14.82
C LEU A 170 2.76 31.69 15.40
#